data_05267f22f3677c546ec358f9d1b1c61f
#
_entry.id   05267f22f3677c546ec358f9d1b1c61f
#
_cell.length_a   1.000
_cell.length_b   1.000
_cell.length_c   1.000
_cell.angle_alpha   90.00
_cell.angle_beta   90.00
_cell.angle_gamma   90.00
#
_symmetry.space_group_name_H-M   'P 1'
#
loop_
_entity.id
_entity.type
_entity.pdbx_description
1 polymer ?
#
loop_
_entity_poly.entity_id
_entity_poly.type
_entity_poly.pdbx_seq_one_letter_code
_entity_poly.pdbx_strand_id
1 'polypeptide(L)'
;MLKRTFILIGLVLSFCSLPAQELIQITTRNTALVFRVANQSLRQVYYGPCLADTDVLQKQGNNFPAYSTYGMGEQNEVALHAVHADGNTSTLLNFENVKQESPEPGITLTTISLKDPLYPFQVKLFYKAYEESDLIEQWTIYQHTEKKPVTLYQFASAQLSFKSSSYRLTHFAGDWAGECNMSEVELTEGIKVIDSKLGTRATFFAHPMCLLSLNGRMTEDNGEVIGMALAWPANFKLEFEKNNNQELRVPVSYTHLRATRRR
;
A
#
# COMPACT_ATOMS: atom_id res chain seq x y z
N MET A 1 -27.93 33.80 64.12
CA MET A 1 -28.21 32.64 63.26
C MET A 1 -27.47 32.82 61.94
N LEU A 2 -26.31 32.25 61.79
CA LEU A 2 -25.46 32.32 60.56
C LEU A 2 -25.74 31.14 59.66
N LYS A 3 -26.33 31.37 58.47
CA LYS A 3 -26.55 30.32 57.45
C LYS A 3 -25.24 30.10 56.72
N ARG A 4 -24.63 28.91 56.87
CA ARG A 4 -23.49 28.45 56.09
C ARG A 4 -24.00 27.86 54.77
N THR A 5 -23.70 28.55 53.66
CA THR A 5 -23.96 28.03 52.30
C THR A 5 -22.73 27.18 51.89
N PHE A 6 -22.95 25.89 51.74
CA PHE A 6 -21.94 24.97 51.14
C PHE A 6 -22.03 25.07 49.62
N ILE A 7 -20.94 25.55 48.98
CA ILE A 7 -20.79 25.52 47.52
C ILE A 7 -20.10 24.19 47.20
N LEU A 8 -20.86 23.30 46.57
CA LEU A 8 -20.34 22.01 46.03
C LEU A 8 -19.69 22.31 44.68
N ILE A 9 -18.36 22.33 44.59
CA ILE A 9 -17.62 22.43 43.34
C ILE A 9 -17.55 21.01 42.75
N GLY A 10 -18.39 20.76 41.73
CA GLY A 10 -18.37 19.54 40.95
C GLY A 10 -17.12 19.54 40.03
N LEU A 11 -16.17 18.64 40.31
CA LEU A 11 -15.02 18.42 39.46
C LEU A 11 -15.48 17.62 38.24
N VAL A 12 -15.65 18.29 37.08
CA VAL A 12 -15.91 17.61 35.79
C VAL A 12 -14.60 17.02 35.29
N LEU A 13 -14.39 15.76 35.56
CA LEU A 13 -13.33 14.97 34.92
C LEU A 13 -13.69 14.78 33.44
N SER A 14 -13.11 15.61 32.58
CA SER A 14 -13.13 15.40 31.13
C SER A 14 -12.28 14.18 30.81
N PHE A 15 -12.88 13.02 30.59
CA PHE A 15 -12.22 11.86 30.03
C PHE A 15 -11.85 12.20 28.59
N CYS A 16 -10.61 12.58 28.36
CA CYS A 16 -10.01 12.59 27.04
C CYS A 16 -9.87 11.11 26.63
N SER A 17 -10.85 10.57 25.92
CA SER A 17 -10.70 9.27 25.26
C SER A 17 -9.64 9.44 24.18
N LEU A 18 -8.45 8.88 24.40
CA LEU A 18 -7.47 8.68 23.34
C LEU A 18 -8.17 7.86 22.24
N PRO A 19 -8.12 8.29 20.98
CA PRO A 19 -8.69 7.51 19.91
C PRO A 19 -8.02 6.12 19.94
N ALA A 20 -8.82 5.08 20.07
CA ALA A 20 -8.32 3.70 20.02
C ALA A 20 -7.61 3.52 18.69
N GLN A 21 -6.39 2.99 18.73
CA GLN A 21 -5.68 2.59 17.51
C GLN A 21 -6.43 1.39 16.94
N GLU A 22 -6.91 1.52 15.71
CA GLU A 22 -7.62 0.46 15.02
C GLU A 22 -6.66 -0.31 14.13
N LEU A 23 -6.67 -1.66 14.24
CA LEU A 23 -5.96 -2.55 13.33
C LEU A 23 -6.92 -3.07 12.27
N ILE A 24 -6.53 -2.92 11.01
CA ILE A 24 -7.23 -3.49 9.86
C ILE A 24 -6.39 -4.66 9.38
N GLN A 25 -6.97 -5.86 9.43
CA GLN A 25 -6.30 -7.10 9.05
C GLN A 25 -6.87 -7.62 7.74
N ILE A 26 -5.99 -7.96 6.82
CA ILE A 26 -6.30 -8.63 5.56
C ILE A 26 -5.56 -9.95 5.61
N THR A 27 -6.32 -11.04 5.78
CA THR A 27 -5.76 -12.37 6.05
C THR A 27 -6.20 -13.36 5.00
N THR A 28 -5.29 -14.27 4.69
CA THR A 28 -5.53 -15.51 3.98
C THR A 28 -5.31 -16.68 4.95
N ARG A 29 -5.13 -17.90 4.46
CA ARG A 29 -4.86 -19.07 5.33
C ARG A 29 -3.55 -18.90 6.12
N ASN A 30 -2.48 -18.43 5.48
CA ASN A 30 -1.14 -18.40 6.07
C ASN A 30 -0.54 -17.00 6.13
N THR A 31 -1.09 -16.02 5.40
CA THR A 31 -0.51 -14.69 5.24
C THR A 31 -1.41 -13.62 5.84
N ALA A 32 -0.80 -12.64 6.49
CA ALA A 32 -1.47 -11.44 7.00
C ALA A 32 -0.78 -10.17 6.53
N LEU A 33 -1.58 -9.22 6.01
CA LEU A 33 -1.23 -7.83 5.78
C LEU A 33 -2.00 -6.99 6.77
N VAL A 34 -1.31 -6.25 7.64
CA VAL A 34 -1.94 -5.50 8.72
C VAL A 34 -1.64 -4.01 8.60
N PHE A 35 -2.69 -3.24 8.68
CA PHE A 35 -2.63 -1.79 8.76
C PHE A 35 -3.04 -1.31 10.14
N ARG A 36 -2.50 -0.18 10.54
CA ARG A 36 -2.87 0.54 11.76
C ARG A 36 -3.35 1.93 11.41
N VAL A 37 -4.50 2.30 11.96
CA VAL A 37 -5.02 3.66 11.91
C VAL A 37 -4.61 4.38 13.19
N ALA A 38 -3.88 5.48 13.05
CA ALA A 38 -3.49 6.32 14.16
C ALA A 38 -3.49 7.79 13.70
N ASN A 39 -4.17 8.67 14.44
CA ASN A 39 -4.27 10.10 14.12
C ASN A 39 -4.70 10.35 12.65
N GLN A 40 -5.70 9.63 12.18
CA GLN A 40 -6.20 9.64 10.80
C GLN A 40 -5.19 9.16 9.74
N SER A 41 -4.02 8.70 10.13
CA SER A 41 -3.03 8.17 9.22
C SER A 41 -3.14 6.64 9.13
N LEU A 42 -3.17 6.12 7.91
CA LEU A 42 -3.14 4.68 7.65
C LEU A 42 -1.70 4.23 7.43
N ARG A 43 -1.23 3.28 8.24
CA ARG A 43 0.14 2.77 8.21
C ARG A 43 0.15 1.27 8.01
N GLN A 44 0.96 0.76 7.09
CA GLN A 44 1.28 -0.67 7.00
C GLN A 44 2.25 -1.01 8.14
N VAL A 45 1.83 -1.90 9.03
CA VAL A 45 2.64 -2.28 10.21
C VAL A 45 3.19 -3.69 10.11
N TYR A 46 2.60 -4.54 9.28
CA TYR A 46 3.04 -5.92 9.10
C TYR A 46 2.64 -6.47 7.74
N TYR A 47 3.48 -7.33 7.18
CA TYR A 47 3.16 -8.23 6.08
C TYR A 47 4.04 -9.48 6.22
N GLY A 48 3.42 -10.65 6.32
CA GLY A 48 4.12 -11.92 6.52
C GLY A 48 3.17 -13.03 6.95
N PRO A 49 3.68 -14.12 7.56
CA PRO A 49 2.85 -15.21 8.08
C PRO A 49 1.81 -14.74 9.08
N CYS A 50 0.67 -15.44 9.18
CA CYS A 50 -0.35 -15.13 10.16
C CYS A 50 0.22 -15.15 11.58
N LEU A 51 -0.09 -14.12 12.37
CA LEU A 51 0.31 -14.01 13.78
C LEU A 51 -0.78 -14.56 14.69
N ALA A 52 -0.39 -15.28 15.73
CA ALA A 52 -1.31 -15.76 16.75
C ALA A 52 -1.88 -14.60 17.60
N ASP A 53 -1.11 -13.54 17.79
CA ASP A 53 -1.50 -12.33 18.51
C ASP A 53 -1.07 -11.10 17.68
N THR A 54 -2.03 -10.31 17.26
CA THR A 54 -1.82 -9.08 16.51
C THR A 54 -1.82 -7.83 17.38
N ASP A 55 -2.19 -7.90 18.65
CA ASP A 55 -2.26 -6.75 19.56
C ASP A 55 -0.88 -6.12 19.79
N VAL A 56 0.18 -6.92 19.68
CA VAL A 56 1.57 -6.44 19.70
C VAL A 56 1.81 -5.38 18.63
N LEU A 57 1.14 -5.46 17.48
CA LEU A 57 1.28 -4.52 16.37
C LEU A 57 0.65 -3.15 16.64
N GLN A 58 -0.15 -3.00 17.68
CA GLN A 58 -0.65 -1.69 18.09
C GLN A 58 0.48 -0.76 18.54
N LYS A 59 1.51 -1.32 19.18
CA LYS A 59 2.65 -0.56 19.72
C LYS A 59 3.96 -0.83 18.98
N GLN A 60 4.08 -2.02 18.41
CA GLN A 60 5.28 -2.48 17.69
C GLN A 60 4.93 -2.71 16.22
N GLY A 61 5.92 -3.03 15.43
CA GLY A 61 5.78 -3.26 14.00
C GLY A 61 6.35 -2.09 13.18
N ASN A 62 6.31 -2.26 11.89
CA ASN A 62 6.73 -1.23 10.94
C ASN A 62 5.76 -0.03 11.01
N ASN A 63 6.13 1.06 10.37
CA ASN A 63 5.32 2.28 10.37
C ASN A 63 5.38 2.96 8.99
N PHE A 64 5.16 2.18 7.94
CA PHE A 64 5.17 2.67 6.57
C PHE A 64 3.85 3.34 6.21
N PRO A 65 3.84 4.42 5.41
CA PRO A 65 2.61 4.86 4.78
C PRO A 65 1.99 3.71 4.00
N ALA A 66 0.72 3.42 4.24
CA ALA A 66 0.01 2.39 3.48
C ALA A 66 -0.14 2.78 2.00
N TYR A 67 -0.23 4.09 1.74
CA TYR A 67 -0.29 4.68 0.42
C TYR A 67 0.31 6.08 0.47
N SER A 68 1.54 6.23 -0.02
CA SER A 68 2.29 7.48 0.07
C SER A 68 1.85 8.47 -1.01
N THR A 69 1.80 9.76 -0.66
CA THR A 69 1.46 10.82 -1.61
C THR A 69 2.48 11.94 -1.56
N TYR A 70 2.60 12.65 -2.67
CA TYR A 70 3.40 13.86 -2.73
C TYR A 70 2.79 14.93 -1.81
N GLY A 71 3.60 15.49 -0.92
CA GLY A 71 3.15 16.44 0.11
C GLY A 71 3.04 15.86 1.53
N MET A 72 3.13 14.53 1.71
CA MET A 72 3.13 13.90 3.04
C MET A 72 4.46 14.02 3.80
N GLY A 73 5.49 14.64 3.22
CA GLY A 73 6.83 14.75 3.80
C GLY A 73 7.68 13.49 3.67
N GLU A 74 7.25 12.52 2.87
CA GLU A 74 8.04 11.33 2.54
C GLU A 74 9.14 11.70 1.53
N GLN A 75 10.35 11.17 1.74
CA GLN A 75 11.51 11.45 0.90
C GLN A 75 11.76 10.38 -0.17
N ASN A 76 10.81 9.48 -0.36
CA ASN A 76 10.91 8.33 -1.25
C ASN A 76 9.91 8.48 -2.40
N GLU A 77 10.03 7.60 -3.40
CA GLU A 77 9.04 7.49 -4.47
C GLU A 77 7.63 7.29 -3.90
N VAL A 78 6.71 8.10 -4.37
CA VAL A 78 5.34 8.12 -3.86
C VAL A 78 4.42 7.23 -4.70
N ALA A 79 3.37 6.71 -4.10
CA ALA A 79 2.33 5.99 -4.82
C ALA A 79 1.42 6.92 -5.63
N LEU A 80 1.26 8.17 -5.17
CA LEU A 80 0.42 9.16 -5.84
C LEU A 80 1.10 10.53 -5.89
N HIS A 81 1.19 11.08 -7.11
CA HIS A 81 1.50 12.49 -7.34
C HIS A 81 0.39 13.09 -8.20
N ALA A 82 -0.50 13.84 -7.58
CA ALA A 82 -1.60 14.55 -8.24
C ALA A 82 -1.33 16.05 -8.26
N VAL A 83 -1.82 16.71 -9.31
CA VAL A 83 -1.92 18.17 -9.37
C VAL A 83 -3.39 18.54 -9.35
N HIS A 84 -3.78 19.22 -8.29
CA HIS A 84 -5.16 19.66 -8.09
C HIS A 84 -5.60 20.76 -9.05
N ALA A 85 -6.87 21.04 -9.12
CA ALA A 85 -7.48 21.98 -10.05
C ALA A 85 -6.98 23.43 -9.92
N ASP A 86 -6.38 23.78 -8.81
CA ASP A 86 -5.75 25.10 -8.52
C ASP A 86 -4.24 25.13 -8.78
N GLY A 87 -3.64 23.98 -9.18
CA GLY A 87 -2.21 23.83 -9.43
C GLY A 87 -1.41 23.35 -8.22
N ASN A 88 -2.02 23.13 -7.07
CA ASN A 88 -1.35 22.56 -5.90
C ASN A 88 -0.97 21.10 -6.17
N THR A 89 0.24 20.71 -5.80
CA THR A 89 0.77 19.34 -5.98
C THR A 89 0.70 18.50 -4.71
N SER A 90 0.40 19.10 -3.57
CA SER A 90 0.33 18.39 -2.29
C SER A 90 -1.01 17.72 -2.10
N THR A 91 -0.99 16.42 -1.87
CA THR A 91 -2.17 15.63 -1.52
C THR A 91 -1.93 14.96 -0.17
N LEU A 92 -2.81 15.19 0.79
CA LEU A 92 -2.79 14.53 2.08
C LEU A 92 -3.95 13.54 2.14
N LEU A 93 -3.68 12.31 2.56
CA LEU A 93 -4.73 11.30 2.65
C LEU A 93 -4.98 10.90 4.10
N ASN A 94 -6.13 11.32 4.62
CA ASN A 94 -6.63 10.92 5.92
C ASN A 94 -7.50 9.68 5.79
N PHE A 95 -7.39 8.75 6.73
CA PHE A 95 -8.30 7.62 6.84
C PHE A 95 -9.73 8.10 7.10
N GLU A 96 -10.68 7.61 6.33
CA GLU A 96 -12.11 7.92 6.44
C GLU A 96 -12.89 6.76 7.03
N ASN A 97 -12.80 5.59 6.40
CA ASN A 97 -13.47 4.36 6.86
C ASN A 97 -12.86 3.11 6.25
N VAL A 98 -13.25 1.97 6.80
CA VAL A 98 -12.98 0.63 6.28
C VAL A 98 -14.29 -0.15 6.17
N LYS A 99 -14.42 -0.95 5.11
CA LYS A 99 -15.51 -1.89 4.89
C LYS A 99 -14.94 -3.25 4.55
N GLN A 100 -15.40 -4.29 5.22
CA GLN A 100 -15.08 -5.68 4.90
C GLN A 100 -16.35 -6.44 4.53
N GLU A 101 -16.27 -7.20 3.45
CA GLU A 101 -17.36 -7.99 2.89
C GLU A 101 -16.85 -9.37 2.50
N SER A 102 -17.69 -10.37 2.57
CA SER A 102 -17.40 -11.71 2.07
C SER A 102 -18.30 -12.00 0.86
N PRO A 103 -17.89 -11.60 -0.34
CA PRO A 103 -18.72 -11.76 -1.55
C PRO A 103 -18.96 -13.22 -1.90
N GLU A 104 -18.02 -14.09 -1.55
CA GLU A 104 -18.06 -15.53 -1.80
C GLU A 104 -17.39 -16.27 -0.63
N PRO A 105 -17.71 -17.55 -0.36
CA PRO A 105 -17.03 -18.35 0.64
C PRO A 105 -15.51 -18.39 0.39
N GLY A 106 -14.71 -18.17 1.44
CA GLY A 106 -13.25 -18.15 1.35
C GLY A 106 -12.65 -16.90 0.67
N ILE A 107 -13.47 -15.89 0.40
CA ILE A 107 -13.02 -14.62 -0.19
C ILE A 107 -13.47 -13.46 0.71
N THR A 108 -12.51 -12.62 1.10
CA THR A 108 -12.77 -11.38 1.84
C THR A 108 -12.34 -10.18 1.02
N LEU A 109 -13.23 -9.22 0.83
CA LEU A 109 -12.97 -7.94 0.18
C LEU A 109 -12.91 -6.84 1.24
N THR A 110 -11.74 -6.23 1.42
CA THR A 110 -11.54 -5.08 2.29
C THR A 110 -11.40 -3.83 1.42
N THR A 111 -12.21 -2.82 1.69
CA THR A 111 -12.14 -1.50 1.06
C THR A 111 -11.77 -0.47 2.11
N ILE A 112 -10.65 0.22 1.94
CA ILE A 112 -10.20 1.30 2.81
C ILE A 112 -10.34 2.61 2.05
N SER A 113 -11.12 3.55 2.60
CA SER A 113 -11.34 4.87 2.03
C SER A 113 -10.41 5.89 2.68
N LEU A 114 -9.68 6.62 1.85
CA LEU A 114 -8.82 7.72 2.24
C LEU A 114 -9.30 8.99 1.54
N LYS A 115 -9.25 10.13 2.24
CA LYS A 115 -9.75 11.40 1.72
C LYS A 115 -8.80 12.54 2.03
N ASP A 116 -8.63 13.44 1.07
CA ASP A 116 -7.91 14.68 1.29
C ASP A 116 -8.78 15.64 2.12
N PRO A 117 -8.25 16.25 3.21
CA PRO A 117 -9.02 17.17 4.05
C PRO A 117 -9.30 18.53 3.39
N LEU A 118 -8.53 18.93 2.37
CA LEU A 118 -8.64 20.23 1.72
C LEU A 118 -9.34 20.13 0.36
N TYR A 119 -9.13 19.03 -0.36
CA TYR A 119 -9.67 18.83 -1.70
C TYR A 119 -10.76 17.76 -1.70
N PRO A 120 -11.77 17.88 -2.56
CA PRO A 120 -12.77 16.83 -2.77
C PRO A 120 -12.16 15.68 -3.60
N PHE A 121 -11.06 15.12 -3.08
CA PHE A 121 -10.27 14.05 -3.66
C PHE A 121 -10.25 12.85 -2.70
N GLN A 122 -10.54 11.67 -3.23
CA GLN A 122 -10.63 10.41 -2.47
C GLN A 122 -9.84 9.32 -3.16
N VAL A 123 -9.20 8.49 -2.37
CA VAL A 123 -8.51 7.27 -2.80
C VAL A 123 -9.14 6.08 -2.09
N LYS A 124 -9.55 5.06 -2.82
CA LYS A 124 -10.03 3.80 -2.27
C LYS A 124 -9.04 2.70 -2.57
N LEU A 125 -8.53 2.09 -1.52
CA LEU A 125 -7.65 0.93 -1.59
C LEU A 125 -8.49 -0.32 -1.42
N PHE A 126 -8.37 -1.24 -2.36
CA PHE A 126 -9.08 -2.51 -2.35
C PHE A 126 -8.11 -3.67 -2.16
N TYR A 127 -8.48 -4.58 -1.29
CA TYR A 127 -7.75 -5.81 -1.02
C TYR A 127 -8.73 -6.97 -1.04
N LYS A 128 -8.55 -7.88 -1.99
CA LYS A 128 -9.34 -9.10 -2.09
C LYS A 128 -8.46 -10.28 -1.71
N ALA A 129 -8.74 -10.84 -0.56
CA ALA A 129 -8.00 -11.97 0.01
C ALA A 129 -8.70 -13.27 -0.34
N TYR A 130 -7.94 -14.21 -0.89
CA TYR A 130 -8.38 -15.55 -1.23
C TYR A 130 -7.76 -16.53 -0.22
N GLU A 131 -8.59 -17.06 0.68
CA GLU A 131 -8.14 -17.86 1.81
C GLU A 131 -7.35 -19.11 1.37
N GLU A 132 -7.88 -19.86 0.41
CA GLU A 132 -7.29 -21.15 0.02
C GLU A 132 -6.02 -21.03 -0.81
N SER A 133 -5.92 -20.02 -1.67
CA SER A 133 -4.77 -19.83 -2.57
C SER A 133 -3.67 -18.96 -1.99
N ASP A 134 -3.87 -18.44 -0.78
CA ASP A 134 -2.92 -17.55 -0.09
C ASP A 134 -2.55 -16.31 -0.91
N LEU A 135 -3.52 -15.78 -1.65
CA LEU A 135 -3.38 -14.68 -2.57
C LEU A 135 -4.10 -13.44 -2.05
N ILE A 136 -3.46 -12.27 -2.16
CA ILE A 136 -4.08 -10.95 -1.93
C ILE A 136 -3.99 -10.15 -3.22
N GLU A 137 -5.14 -9.93 -3.85
CA GLU A 137 -5.27 -9.03 -4.99
C GLU A 137 -5.47 -7.59 -4.50
N GLN A 138 -4.80 -6.63 -5.12
CA GLN A 138 -4.84 -5.22 -4.73
C GLN A 138 -5.11 -4.33 -5.93
N TRP A 139 -5.96 -3.30 -5.76
CA TRP A 139 -6.13 -2.23 -6.72
C TRP A 139 -6.57 -0.93 -6.03
N THR A 140 -6.47 0.17 -6.75
CA THR A 140 -6.77 1.51 -6.26
C THR A 140 -7.75 2.23 -7.17
N ILE A 141 -8.70 2.96 -6.59
CA ILE A 141 -9.63 3.83 -7.32
C ILE A 141 -9.44 5.26 -6.83
N TYR A 142 -9.28 6.19 -7.78
CA TYR A 142 -9.19 7.63 -7.53
C TYR A 142 -10.51 8.28 -7.93
N GLN A 143 -11.02 9.15 -7.08
CA GLN A 143 -12.26 9.90 -7.30
C GLN A 143 -12.06 11.35 -6.89
N HIS A 144 -12.56 12.30 -7.69
CA HIS A 144 -12.59 13.70 -7.33
C HIS A 144 -13.82 14.40 -7.88
N THR A 145 -14.23 15.48 -7.23
CA THR A 145 -15.31 16.37 -7.65
C THR A 145 -14.84 17.82 -7.77
N GLU A 146 -13.56 18.02 -7.99
CA GLU A 146 -12.99 19.33 -8.25
C GLU A 146 -13.56 19.94 -9.54
N LYS A 147 -13.70 21.29 -9.57
CA LYS A 147 -14.35 21.99 -10.69
C LYS A 147 -13.57 21.94 -12.01
N LYS A 148 -12.26 21.71 -11.95
CA LYS A 148 -11.37 21.58 -13.11
C LYS A 148 -10.71 20.21 -13.08
N PRO A 149 -10.06 19.78 -14.19
CA PRO A 149 -9.32 18.53 -14.24
C PRO A 149 -8.21 18.47 -13.17
N VAL A 150 -8.03 17.28 -12.59
CA VAL A 150 -6.87 16.90 -11.79
C VAL A 150 -5.94 16.09 -12.68
N THR A 151 -4.64 16.36 -12.62
CA THR A 151 -3.63 15.62 -13.38
C THR A 151 -2.93 14.64 -12.45
N LEU A 152 -2.89 13.37 -12.82
CA LEU A 152 -2.12 12.34 -12.12
C LEU A 152 -0.78 12.16 -12.84
N TYR A 153 0.32 12.57 -12.22
CA TYR A 153 1.69 12.36 -12.72
C TYR A 153 2.21 10.97 -12.35
N GLN A 154 1.90 10.53 -11.14
CA GLN A 154 2.22 9.21 -10.65
C GLN A 154 1.01 8.64 -9.92
N PHE A 155 0.73 7.37 -10.17
CA PHE A 155 -0.43 6.68 -9.59
C PHE A 155 -0.14 5.18 -9.55
N ALA A 156 -0.08 4.63 -8.35
CA ALA A 156 0.16 3.21 -8.15
C ALA A 156 -1.16 2.47 -7.91
N SER A 157 -1.30 1.29 -8.51
CA SER A 157 -2.42 0.39 -8.24
C SER A 157 -2.31 -0.28 -6.87
N ALA A 158 -1.06 -0.43 -6.39
CA ALA A 158 -0.74 -0.99 -5.09
C ALA A 158 0.57 -0.40 -4.56
N GLN A 159 0.74 -0.41 -3.26
CA GLN A 159 2.01 -0.14 -2.60
C GLN A 159 2.21 -1.14 -1.48
N LEU A 160 3.39 -1.75 -1.45
CA LEU A 160 3.85 -2.60 -0.35
C LEU A 160 5.16 -2.05 0.21
N SER A 161 5.39 -2.28 1.50
CA SER A 161 6.63 -1.86 2.15
C SER A 161 7.15 -2.98 3.03
N PHE A 162 8.48 -3.14 3.05
CA PHE A 162 9.16 -4.21 3.76
C PHE A 162 10.33 -3.65 4.57
N LYS A 163 10.70 -4.35 5.62
CA LYS A 163 11.94 -4.10 6.36
C LYS A 163 12.64 -5.42 6.60
N SER A 164 13.82 -5.58 6.01
CA SER A 164 14.60 -6.82 6.03
C SER A 164 16.09 -6.51 5.97
N SER A 165 16.91 -7.41 6.44
CA SER A 165 18.37 -7.26 6.42
C SER A 165 18.95 -7.22 5.00
N SER A 166 18.30 -7.89 4.06
CA SER A 166 18.66 -7.91 2.64
C SER A 166 17.46 -8.27 1.77
N TYR A 167 17.56 -7.93 0.48
CA TYR A 167 16.53 -8.21 -0.51
C TYR A 167 17.15 -8.74 -1.78
N ARG A 168 16.58 -9.81 -2.33
CA ARG A 168 16.90 -10.31 -3.67
C ARG A 168 15.66 -10.30 -4.54
N LEU A 169 15.82 -9.72 -5.71
CA LEU A 169 14.77 -9.62 -6.70
C LEU A 169 15.05 -10.61 -7.83
N THR A 170 14.15 -11.57 -8.00
CA THR A 170 14.13 -12.46 -9.17
C THR A 170 13.11 -11.91 -10.14
N HIS A 171 13.53 -11.64 -11.36
CA HIS A 171 12.67 -11.14 -12.43
C HIS A 171 12.93 -11.88 -13.73
N PHE A 172 12.00 -11.76 -14.66
CA PHE A 172 12.02 -12.52 -15.89
C PHE A 172 12.01 -11.56 -17.08
N ALA A 173 12.86 -11.89 -18.04
CA ALA A 173 12.98 -11.15 -19.28
C ALA A 173 13.00 -12.14 -20.46
N GLY A 174 12.77 -11.66 -21.65
CA GLY A 174 12.80 -12.53 -22.81
C GLY A 174 12.84 -11.79 -24.12
N ASP A 175 12.99 -12.58 -25.16
CA ASP A 175 12.91 -12.16 -26.56
C ASP A 175 12.45 -13.38 -27.38
N TRP A 176 12.32 -13.21 -28.68
CA TRP A 176 11.97 -14.30 -29.58
C TRP A 176 12.98 -15.45 -29.46
N ALA A 177 12.47 -16.69 -29.27
CA ALA A 177 13.25 -17.90 -29.02
C ALA A 177 14.14 -17.89 -27.75
N GLY A 178 13.94 -16.94 -26.83
CA GLY A 178 14.64 -16.82 -25.57
C GLY A 178 13.71 -16.27 -24.49
N GLU A 179 12.54 -16.91 -24.29
CA GLU A 179 11.47 -16.42 -23.42
C GLU A 179 11.73 -16.77 -21.96
N CYS A 180 11.25 -15.92 -21.06
CA CYS A 180 11.23 -16.14 -19.61
C CYS A 180 12.61 -16.43 -18.99
N ASN A 181 13.66 -15.76 -19.44
CA ASN A 181 14.98 -15.87 -18.84
C ASN A 181 14.97 -15.28 -17.43
N MET A 182 15.32 -16.09 -16.45
CA MET A 182 15.37 -15.69 -15.06
C MET A 182 16.66 -14.92 -14.75
N SER A 183 16.53 -13.81 -14.06
CA SER A 183 17.63 -13.02 -13.51
C SER A 183 17.39 -12.76 -12.04
N GLU A 184 18.46 -12.89 -11.24
CA GLU A 184 18.44 -12.61 -9.80
C GLU A 184 19.43 -11.50 -9.49
N VAL A 185 18.97 -10.47 -8.77
CA VAL A 185 19.78 -9.31 -8.40
C VAL A 185 19.56 -8.95 -6.93
N GLU A 186 20.65 -8.66 -6.23
CA GLU A 186 20.59 -8.07 -4.90
C GLU A 186 20.19 -6.60 -4.99
N LEU A 187 19.20 -6.18 -4.20
CA LEU A 187 18.78 -4.79 -4.14
C LEU A 187 19.72 -4.01 -3.21
N THR A 188 20.47 -3.10 -3.81
CA THR A 188 21.27 -2.09 -3.12
C THR A 188 20.46 -0.83 -2.89
N GLU A 189 20.99 0.13 -2.15
CA GLU A 189 20.36 1.44 -1.98
C GLU A 189 20.10 2.12 -3.32
N GLY A 190 18.94 2.75 -3.44
CA GLY A 190 18.44 3.36 -4.65
C GLY A 190 17.24 2.65 -5.24
N ILE A 191 16.97 2.88 -6.52
CA ILE A 191 15.75 2.40 -7.20
C ILE A 191 16.13 1.39 -8.28
N LYS A 192 15.56 0.19 -8.19
CA LYS A 192 15.52 -0.80 -9.28
C LYS A 192 14.14 -0.78 -9.92
N VAL A 193 14.10 -0.69 -11.24
CA VAL A 193 12.85 -0.69 -12.02
C VAL A 193 12.77 -1.90 -12.92
N ILE A 194 11.58 -2.52 -12.97
CA ILE A 194 11.17 -3.46 -14.00
C ILE A 194 10.02 -2.80 -14.74
N ASP A 195 10.20 -2.49 -16.03
CA ASP A 195 9.15 -1.84 -16.82
C ASP A 195 9.06 -2.41 -18.23
N SER A 196 7.90 -2.19 -18.84
CA SER A 196 7.67 -2.41 -20.26
C SER A 196 6.81 -1.29 -20.83
N LYS A 197 7.18 -0.85 -22.03
CA LYS A 197 6.49 0.20 -22.80
C LYS A 197 6.01 -0.30 -24.16
N LEU A 198 5.92 -1.63 -24.32
CA LEU A 198 5.63 -2.29 -25.58
C LEU A 198 4.13 -2.55 -25.80
N GLY A 199 3.26 -1.89 -25.03
CA GLY A 199 1.82 -2.08 -25.12
C GLY A 199 1.42 -3.52 -24.82
N THR A 200 0.66 -4.16 -25.71
CA THR A 200 0.20 -5.55 -25.54
C THR A 200 1.31 -6.61 -25.60
N ARG A 201 2.53 -6.22 -25.96
CA ARG A 201 3.72 -7.08 -25.90
C ARG A 201 4.54 -6.85 -24.62
N ALA A 202 3.88 -6.58 -23.50
CA ALA A 202 4.52 -6.25 -22.24
C ALA A 202 5.50 -7.33 -21.75
N THR A 203 5.26 -8.60 -22.09
CA THR A 203 6.11 -9.73 -21.70
C THR A 203 7.32 -9.96 -22.61
N PHE A 204 7.49 -9.21 -23.70
CA PHE A 204 8.53 -9.46 -24.67
C PHE A 204 9.94 -9.24 -24.13
N PHE A 205 10.17 -8.13 -23.41
CA PHE A 205 11.47 -7.85 -22.78
C PHE A 205 11.44 -7.96 -21.25
N ALA A 206 10.29 -7.71 -20.61
CA ALA A 206 10.12 -7.83 -19.19
C ALA A 206 8.75 -8.45 -18.88
N HIS A 207 8.73 -9.37 -17.94
CA HIS A 207 7.48 -9.96 -17.49
C HIS A 207 6.90 -9.13 -16.33
N PRO A 208 5.55 -8.93 -16.27
CA PRO A 208 4.90 -8.18 -15.21
C PRO A 208 4.79 -9.02 -13.93
N MET A 209 5.83 -9.75 -13.59
CA MET A 209 5.92 -10.57 -12.39
C MET A 209 7.34 -10.63 -11.85
N CYS A 210 7.46 -10.84 -10.56
CA CYS A 210 8.74 -11.02 -9.89
C CYS A 210 8.58 -11.80 -8.59
N LEU A 211 9.72 -12.24 -8.04
CA LEU A 211 9.82 -12.82 -6.70
C LEU A 211 10.76 -11.94 -5.88
N LEU A 212 10.34 -11.56 -4.70
CA LEU A 212 11.14 -10.80 -3.75
C LEU A 212 11.49 -11.71 -2.58
N SER A 213 12.78 -12.05 -2.45
CA SER A 213 13.29 -12.80 -1.30
C SER A 213 13.70 -11.84 -0.19
N LEU A 214 13.29 -12.14 1.03
CA LEU A 214 13.64 -11.41 2.25
C LEU A 214 14.72 -12.18 3.02
N ASN A 215 15.62 -11.44 3.69
CA ASN A 215 16.66 -12.01 4.57
C ASN A 215 17.65 -12.98 3.89
N GLY A 216 17.92 -12.77 2.61
CA GLY A 216 18.93 -13.55 1.88
C GLY A 216 18.41 -14.25 0.63
N ARG A 217 19.19 -15.20 0.16
CA ARG A 217 18.84 -15.97 -1.03
C ARG A 217 17.90 -17.11 -0.67
N MET A 218 16.80 -17.22 -1.41
CA MET A 218 15.93 -18.40 -1.32
C MET A 218 16.62 -19.63 -1.91
N THR A 219 16.29 -20.78 -1.36
CA THR A 219 16.61 -22.10 -1.90
C THR A 219 15.31 -22.88 -2.07
N GLU A 220 15.38 -24.11 -2.60
CA GLU A 220 14.19 -24.98 -2.73
C GLU A 220 13.54 -25.30 -1.38
N ASP A 221 14.34 -25.36 -0.31
CA ASP A 221 13.90 -25.81 1.02
C ASP A 221 13.82 -24.69 2.06
N ASN A 222 14.31 -23.47 1.75
CA ASN A 222 14.40 -22.42 2.75
C ASN A 222 14.35 -21.02 2.14
N GLY A 223 13.74 -20.09 2.86
CA GLY A 223 13.67 -18.68 2.53
C GLY A 223 12.24 -18.16 2.59
N GLU A 224 12.11 -16.86 2.79
CA GLU A 224 10.85 -16.14 2.70
C GLU A 224 10.77 -15.41 1.36
N VAL A 225 9.73 -15.69 0.59
CA VAL A 225 9.56 -15.16 -0.76
C VAL A 225 8.16 -14.59 -0.93
N ILE A 226 8.11 -13.40 -1.51
CA ILE A 226 6.85 -12.74 -1.88
C ILE A 226 6.77 -12.71 -3.40
N GLY A 227 5.82 -13.47 -3.95
CA GLY A 227 5.49 -13.43 -5.36
C GLY A 227 4.60 -12.23 -5.68
N MET A 228 4.93 -11.50 -6.73
CA MET A 228 4.13 -10.39 -7.23
C MET A 228 3.88 -10.55 -8.71
N ALA A 229 2.63 -10.42 -9.13
CA ALA A 229 2.24 -10.42 -10.53
C ALA A 229 1.21 -9.32 -10.79
N LEU A 230 1.35 -8.64 -11.92
CA LEU A 230 0.45 -7.59 -12.33
C LEU A 230 -0.56 -8.15 -13.34
N ALA A 231 -1.83 -8.15 -12.97
CA ALA A 231 -2.93 -8.58 -13.84
C ALA A 231 -3.27 -7.51 -14.90
N TRP A 232 -2.27 -7.08 -15.66
CA TRP A 232 -2.39 -6.05 -16.68
C TRP A 232 -1.55 -6.38 -17.92
N PRO A 233 -2.15 -6.58 -19.10
CA PRO A 233 -1.45 -7.05 -20.29
C PRO A 233 -0.87 -5.92 -21.16
N ALA A 234 -0.48 -4.80 -20.57
CA ALA A 234 0.04 -3.65 -21.31
C ALA A 234 1.23 -2.99 -20.58
N ASN A 235 1.51 -1.72 -20.86
CA ASN A 235 2.62 -1.01 -20.23
C ASN A 235 2.51 -1.02 -18.71
N PHE A 236 3.63 -1.33 -18.05
CA PHE A 236 3.69 -1.39 -16.59
C PHE A 236 5.03 -0.89 -16.06
N LYS A 237 5.07 -0.60 -14.77
CA LYS A 237 6.28 -0.29 -14.01
C LYS A 237 6.15 -0.84 -12.59
N LEU A 238 7.15 -1.60 -12.18
CA LEU A 238 7.38 -2.04 -10.80
C LEU A 238 8.64 -1.34 -10.32
N GLU A 239 8.55 -0.58 -9.24
CA GLU A 239 9.68 0.13 -8.65
C GLU A 239 10.03 -0.49 -7.31
N PHE A 240 11.31 -0.68 -7.07
CA PHE A 240 11.85 -1.24 -5.84
C PHE A 240 12.83 -0.22 -5.29
N GLU A 241 12.39 0.61 -4.35
CA GLU A 241 13.23 1.62 -3.72
C GLU A 241 13.68 1.15 -2.34
N LYS A 242 14.98 0.93 -2.20
CA LYS A 242 15.63 0.60 -0.94
C LYS A 242 16.35 1.82 -0.39
N ASN A 243 16.10 2.14 0.88
CA ASN A 243 16.82 3.19 1.59
C ASN A 243 17.94 2.64 2.50
N ASN A 244 18.71 3.54 3.12
CA ASN A 244 19.81 3.22 4.03
C ASN A 244 19.34 2.62 5.38
N ASN A 245 18.04 2.71 5.71
CA ASN A 245 17.44 2.09 6.90
C ASN A 245 16.97 0.66 6.64
N GLN A 246 17.36 0.07 5.50
CA GLN A 246 16.95 -1.25 5.05
C GLN A 246 15.43 -1.40 4.85
N GLU A 247 14.78 -0.30 4.54
CA GLU A 247 13.38 -0.28 4.17
C GLU A 247 13.26 -0.35 2.65
N LEU A 248 12.38 -1.21 2.18
CA LEU A 248 12.05 -1.37 0.78
C LEU A 248 10.61 -0.93 0.55
N ARG A 249 10.41 -0.04 -0.40
CA ARG A 249 9.09 0.39 -0.85
C ARG A 249 8.88 -0.06 -2.29
N VAL A 250 7.69 -0.61 -2.56
CA VAL A 250 7.34 -1.15 -3.87
C VAL A 250 6.01 -0.56 -4.34
N PRO A 251 6.01 0.64 -4.95
CA PRO A 251 4.86 1.11 -5.69
C PRO A 251 4.75 0.36 -7.03
N VAL A 252 3.54 -0.07 -7.34
CA VAL A 252 3.20 -0.80 -8.57
C VAL A 252 2.30 0.09 -9.42
N SER A 253 2.76 0.52 -10.59
CA SER A 253 2.01 1.45 -11.43
C SER A 253 1.81 0.98 -12.87
N TYR A 254 0.72 1.46 -13.47
CA TYR A 254 0.48 1.39 -14.91
C TYR A 254 1.02 2.66 -15.56
N THR A 255 1.72 2.55 -16.68
CA THR A 255 2.33 3.72 -17.33
C THR A 255 1.40 4.46 -18.29
N HIS A 256 0.18 3.96 -18.56
CA HIS A 256 -0.83 4.64 -19.39
C HIS A 256 -2.24 4.30 -18.95
N LEU A 257 -2.87 5.18 -18.17
CA LEU A 257 -4.32 5.25 -18.07
C LEU A 257 -4.84 6.23 -19.14
N ARG A 258 -5.60 5.73 -20.11
CA ARG A 258 -6.53 6.57 -20.84
C ARG A 258 -7.67 6.87 -19.87
N ALA A 259 -7.69 8.08 -19.31
CA ALA A 259 -8.81 8.54 -18.51
C ALA A 259 -10.06 8.57 -19.40
N THR A 260 -10.91 7.56 -19.29
CA THR A 260 -12.25 7.60 -19.91
C THR A 260 -13.14 8.41 -18.98
N ARG A 261 -13.38 9.66 -19.37
CA ARG A 261 -14.42 10.48 -18.77
C ARG A 261 -15.76 9.81 -19.08
N ARG A 262 -16.38 9.15 -18.10
CA ARG A 262 -17.81 8.85 -18.18
C ARG A 262 -18.56 10.13 -17.79
N ARG A 263 -19.40 10.62 -18.72
CA ARG A 263 -20.36 11.69 -18.48
C ARG A 263 -21.52 11.17 -17.63
#